data_7f1b583da8f2e154eee38fd53ede643e
#
_entry.id   7f1b583da8f2e154eee38fd53ede643e
#
_cell.length_a   1.000
_cell.length_b   1.000
_cell.length_c   1.000
_cell.angle_alpha   90.00
_cell.angle_beta   90.00
_cell.angle_gamma   90.00
#
_symmetry.space_group_name_H-M   'P 1'
#
loop_
_entity.id
_entity.type
_entity.pdbx_description
1 polymer ?
#
loop_
_entity_poly.entity_id
_entity_poly.type
_entity_poly.pdbx_seq_one_letter_code
_entity_poly.pdbx_strand_id
1 'polypeptide(L)'
;MLYAFLMTTLSLLAHDDRVTNFEQMMRLPRITETDMVSFPGGKCMMYRLYLKDKDLMNTPYSVERPEEFLSSRSIERRKRQGLPVDVTDLPVAPAYLKAVSDAGIEIVGKSKWNNTLLVRIHKEKELRKLEGLDFITQTRKVFEAPDSVTQRVRSSVRKGNNDWTSDASGEYGAAKDQLKALNGEKLHANAYRGKGLMIAVFDGGFMNVDKIPALHGIHLAGIRDFVVPESKNVFAEMEHGTMVLSTMAANLPEVYIGVAPDAQYLLVRCEDERTESLAEEDYWAEAAEYADSCGVDIINSSLGYHGFDDAKMNHHYYEQDGNTALISRSASMCADKGIVCVNSAG
;
A
#
# COMPACT_ATOMS: atom_id res chain seq x y z
N MET A 1 -5.90 4.71 -19.46
CA MET A 1 -7.25 5.24 -19.72
C MET A 1 -7.86 5.96 -18.52
N LEU A 2 -7.79 5.40 -17.29
CA LEU A 2 -8.26 6.05 -16.06
C LEU A 2 -7.50 7.35 -15.73
N TYR A 3 -6.22 7.39 -16.03
CA TYR A 3 -5.34 8.56 -15.85
C TYR A 3 -5.82 9.81 -16.61
N ALA A 4 -6.28 9.59 -17.85
CA ALA A 4 -6.86 10.65 -18.66
C ALA A 4 -8.23 11.13 -18.11
N PHE A 5 -8.99 10.23 -17.50
CA PHE A 5 -10.36 10.47 -17.09
C PHE A 5 -10.46 11.40 -15.86
N LEU A 6 -9.64 11.18 -14.83
CA LEU A 6 -9.64 12.04 -13.64
C LEU A 6 -9.10 13.44 -13.93
N MET A 7 -8.17 13.55 -14.89
CA MET A 7 -7.54 14.81 -15.25
C MET A 7 -8.38 15.64 -16.24
N THR A 8 -9.25 14.99 -17.01
CA THR A 8 -10.07 15.65 -18.02
C THR A 8 -11.42 16.13 -17.51
N THR A 9 -12.00 15.44 -16.52
CA THR A 9 -13.25 15.86 -15.90
C THR A 9 -13.13 17.14 -15.08
N LEU A 10 -11.92 17.46 -14.66
CA LEU A 10 -11.61 18.67 -13.91
C LEU A 10 -11.59 19.97 -14.72
N SER A 11 -11.45 19.88 -16.05
CA SER A 11 -11.43 21.08 -16.92
C SER A 11 -12.81 21.52 -17.40
N LEU A 12 -13.85 20.70 -17.26
CA LEU A 12 -15.22 21.01 -17.67
C LEU A 12 -16.00 21.91 -16.70
N LEU A 13 -15.49 22.10 -15.51
CA LEU A 13 -16.13 22.90 -14.46
C LEU A 13 -15.80 24.40 -14.52
N ALA A 14 -15.26 24.90 -15.62
CA ALA A 14 -14.63 26.23 -15.75
C ALA A 14 -15.60 27.42 -15.91
N HIS A 15 -16.86 27.34 -15.54
CA HIS A 15 -17.80 28.44 -15.68
C HIS A 15 -18.61 28.83 -14.42
N ASP A 16 -18.29 28.27 -13.26
CA ASP A 16 -18.88 28.63 -11.98
C ASP A 16 -17.75 29.14 -11.03
N ASP A 17 -17.99 30.15 -10.22
CA ASP A 17 -17.03 30.70 -9.25
C ASP A 17 -16.50 29.63 -8.26
N ARG A 18 -17.27 28.58 -8.03
CA ARG A 18 -16.85 27.37 -7.28
C ARG A 18 -15.76 26.59 -8.02
N VAL A 19 -15.71 26.71 -9.34
CA VAL A 19 -14.77 26.06 -10.23
C VAL A 19 -13.43 26.81 -10.32
N THR A 20 -13.44 28.11 -10.13
CA THR A 20 -12.22 28.92 -10.11
C THR A 20 -11.30 28.53 -8.94
N ASN A 21 -11.89 28.18 -7.80
CA ASN A 21 -11.16 27.63 -6.67
C ASN A 21 -10.59 26.24 -6.96
N PHE A 22 -11.31 25.43 -7.75
CA PHE A 22 -10.89 24.09 -8.14
C PHE A 22 -9.76 24.15 -9.20
N GLU A 23 -9.82 25.05 -10.18
CA GLU A 23 -8.71 25.31 -11.10
C GLU A 23 -7.44 25.78 -10.38
N GLN A 24 -7.58 26.63 -9.36
CA GLN A 24 -6.45 27.04 -8.53
C GLN A 24 -5.85 25.86 -7.78
N MET A 25 -6.65 24.91 -7.35
CA MET A 25 -6.18 23.72 -6.65
C MET A 25 -5.58 22.67 -7.59
N MET A 26 -6.05 22.62 -8.84
CA MET A 26 -5.44 21.78 -9.88
C MET A 26 -4.14 22.35 -10.44
N ARG A 27 -3.75 23.55 -10.04
CA ARG A 27 -2.39 24.09 -10.22
C ARG A 27 -1.39 23.49 -9.24
N LEU A 28 -1.75 22.37 -8.58
CA LEU A 28 -0.79 21.60 -7.80
C LEU A 28 0.33 21.12 -8.73
N PRO A 29 1.58 21.20 -8.30
CA PRO A 29 2.70 20.79 -9.13
C PRO A 29 2.50 19.33 -9.59
N ARG A 30 2.50 19.12 -10.91
CA ARG A 30 2.55 17.79 -11.50
C ARG A 30 4.00 17.44 -11.77
N ILE A 31 4.30 16.17 -11.68
CA ILE A 31 5.59 15.64 -12.08
C ILE A 31 5.56 15.50 -13.61
N THR A 32 6.31 16.33 -14.32
CA THR A 32 6.35 16.34 -15.78
C THR A 32 7.75 16.12 -16.33
N GLU A 33 8.77 16.22 -15.49
CA GLU A 33 10.17 16.03 -15.89
C GLU A 33 10.81 14.99 -14.99
N THR A 34 11.71 14.21 -15.57
CA THR A 34 12.44 13.16 -14.88
C THR A 34 13.92 13.40 -15.03
N ASP A 35 14.63 13.54 -13.93
CA ASP A 35 16.09 13.58 -13.91
C ASP A 35 16.64 12.26 -13.38
N MET A 36 17.79 11.85 -13.91
CA MET A 36 18.53 10.74 -13.36
C MET A 36 19.39 11.23 -12.19
N VAL A 37 19.14 10.66 -11.02
CA VAL A 37 19.88 10.97 -9.80
C VAL A 37 20.49 9.70 -9.21
N SER A 38 21.55 9.85 -8.43
CA SER A 38 22.08 8.72 -7.66
C SER A 38 21.02 8.15 -6.73
N PHE A 39 21.00 6.82 -6.55
CA PHE A 39 20.02 6.19 -5.66
C PHE A 39 20.11 6.81 -4.25
N PRO A 40 18.99 7.27 -3.67
CA PRO A 40 18.96 7.85 -2.33
C PRO A 40 19.47 6.85 -1.28
N GLY A 41 20.42 7.28 -0.43
CA GLY A 41 21.08 6.39 0.54
C GLY A 41 22.30 5.64 0.00
N GLY A 42 22.61 5.77 -1.30
CA GLY A 42 23.80 5.15 -1.92
C GLY A 42 23.67 3.65 -2.14
N LYS A 43 24.78 3.00 -2.46
CA LYS A 43 24.79 1.55 -2.74
C LYS A 43 24.44 0.74 -1.50
N CYS A 44 23.38 -0.06 -1.61
CA CYS A 44 22.98 -1.03 -0.60
C CYS A 44 22.37 -2.27 -1.25
N MET A 45 22.26 -3.32 -0.47
CA MET A 45 21.57 -4.56 -0.83
C MET A 45 20.60 -4.91 0.30
N MET A 46 19.46 -5.48 -0.06
CA MET A 46 18.55 -6.04 0.94
C MET A 46 18.45 -7.55 0.78
N TYR A 47 18.38 -8.20 1.94
CA TYR A 47 18.23 -9.64 2.02
C TYR A 47 17.05 -10.00 2.89
N ARG A 48 16.24 -10.96 2.42
CA ARG A 48 15.21 -11.62 3.21
C ARG A 48 15.84 -12.77 3.97
N LEU A 49 15.71 -12.74 5.29
CA LEU A 49 16.12 -13.83 6.18
C LEU A 49 14.91 -14.65 6.55
N TYR A 50 14.94 -15.94 6.33
CA TYR A 50 13.88 -16.87 6.74
C TYR A 50 14.24 -17.44 8.10
N LEU A 51 13.31 -17.34 9.05
CA LEU A 51 13.51 -17.77 10.42
C LEU A 51 12.90 -19.16 10.65
N LYS A 52 13.51 -19.98 11.48
CA LYS A 52 13.08 -21.36 11.71
C LYS A 52 11.72 -21.50 12.40
N ASP A 53 11.41 -20.59 13.34
CA ASP A 53 10.23 -20.65 14.19
C ASP A 53 9.92 -19.29 14.84
N LYS A 54 8.96 -19.27 15.76
CA LYS A 54 8.55 -18.11 16.58
C LYS A 54 9.19 -18.08 17.96
N ASP A 55 10.11 -18.99 18.26
CA ASP A 55 10.71 -19.17 19.58
C ASP A 55 9.64 -19.20 20.69
N LEU A 56 8.65 -20.09 20.52
CA LEU A 56 7.48 -20.15 21.41
C LEU A 56 7.82 -20.38 22.88
N MET A 57 9.02 -20.87 23.19
CA MET A 57 9.48 -21.09 24.56
C MET A 57 9.92 -19.80 25.25
N ASN A 58 10.37 -18.80 24.48
CA ASN A 58 10.97 -17.58 25.01
C ASN A 58 10.25 -16.29 24.55
N THR A 59 9.28 -16.39 23.62
CA THR A 59 8.50 -15.22 23.22
C THR A 59 7.62 -14.75 24.38
N PRO A 60 7.50 -13.43 24.61
CA PRO A 60 6.57 -12.89 25.61
C PRO A 60 5.11 -12.93 25.14
N TYR A 61 4.86 -13.17 23.84
CA TYR A 61 3.54 -13.12 23.24
C TYR A 61 2.81 -14.46 23.32
N SER A 62 1.48 -14.41 23.46
CA SER A 62 0.61 -15.58 23.46
C SER A 62 -0.63 -15.36 22.60
N VAL A 63 -1.06 -16.40 21.88
CA VAL A 63 -2.33 -16.39 21.14
C VAL A 63 -3.56 -16.17 22.05
N GLU A 64 -3.43 -16.43 23.34
CA GLU A 64 -4.47 -16.20 24.34
C GLU A 64 -4.58 -14.74 24.78
N ARG A 65 -3.60 -13.90 24.39
CA ARG A 65 -3.56 -12.46 24.68
C ARG A 65 -3.40 -11.65 23.40
N PRO A 66 -4.35 -11.79 22.43
CA PRO A 66 -4.23 -11.16 21.12
C PRO A 66 -4.25 -9.63 21.18
N GLU A 67 -4.79 -9.04 22.23
CA GLU A 67 -4.82 -7.59 22.45
C GLU A 67 -3.41 -6.96 22.56
N GLU A 68 -2.37 -7.75 22.78
CA GLU A 68 -0.99 -7.27 22.80
C GLU A 68 -0.44 -6.94 21.39
N PHE A 69 -1.05 -7.47 20.31
CA PHE A 69 -0.57 -7.30 18.94
C PHE A 69 -1.68 -7.13 17.89
N LEU A 70 -2.95 -7.23 18.27
CA LEU A 70 -4.12 -6.96 17.43
C LEU A 70 -5.01 -5.89 18.08
N SER A 71 -5.59 -5.01 17.29
CA SER A 71 -6.59 -4.07 17.79
C SER A 71 -7.89 -4.78 18.17
N SER A 72 -8.69 -4.14 19.01
CA SER A 72 -10.04 -4.63 19.34
C SER A 72 -10.87 -4.89 18.10
N ARG A 73 -10.77 -4.02 17.06
CA ARG A 73 -11.47 -4.18 15.79
C ARG A 73 -11.05 -5.43 15.04
N SER A 74 -9.75 -5.75 15.02
CA SER A 74 -9.22 -6.99 14.41
C SER A 74 -9.78 -8.22 15.12
N ILE A 75 -9.72 -8.23 16.44
CA ILE A 75 -10.25 -9.33 17.26
C ILE A 75 -11.75 -9.52 17.04
N GLU A 76 -12.53 -8.44 17.03
CA GLU A 76 -13.98 -8.47 16.78
C GLU A 76 -14.32 -8.94 15.35
N ARG A 77 -13.53 -8.54 14.33
CA ARG A 77 -13.70 -9.02 12.95
C ARG A 77 -13.56 -10.53 12.90
N ARG A 78 -12.47 -11.08 13.44
CA ARG A 78 -12.22 -12.53 13.46
C ARG A 78 -13.30 -13.27 14.24
N LYS A 79 -13.68 -12.77 15.40
CA LYS A 79 -14.74 -13.36 16.22
C LYS A 79 -16.07 -13.45 15.46
N ARG A 80 -16.48 -12.39 14.75
CA ARG A 80 -17.71 -12.39 13.93
C ARG A 80 -17.65 -13.43 12.81
N GLN A 81 -16.47 -13.71 12.28
CA GLN A 81 -16.25 -14.66 11.19
C GLN A 81 -15.91 -16.08 11.68
N GLY A 82 -15.80 -16.30 13.00
CA GLY A 82 -15.42 -17.58 13.57
C GLY A 82 -13.97 -17.98 13.31
N LEU A 83 -13.08 -17.00 13.08
CA LEU A 83 -11.67 -17.24 12.76
C LEU A 83 -10.82 -17.17 14.04
N PRO A 84 -9.90 -18.12 14.27
CA PRO A 84 -9.02 -18.11 15.42
C PRO A 84 -7.88 -17.09 15.26
N VAL A 85 -7.29 -16.72 16.37
CA VAL A 85 -5.92 -16.19 16.44
C VAL A 85 -4.99 -17.38 16.58
N ASP A 86 -3.95 -17.44 15.76
CA ASP A 86 -3.03 -18.59 15.71
C ASP A 86 -1.55 -18.17 15.80
N VAL A 87 -0.65 -19.13 15.75
CA VAL A 87 0.80 -18.90 15.89
C VAL A 87 1.36 -17.96 14.82
N THR A 88 0.76 -17.91 13.63
CA THR A 88 1.21 -16.99 12.57
C THR A 88 0.98 -15.53 12.92
N ASP A 89 0.03 -15.24 13.82
CA ASP A 89 -0.28 -13.89 14.28
C ASP A 89 0.75 -13.35 15.29
N LEU A 90 1.47 -14.25 15.95
CA LEU A 90 2.48 -13.83 16.92
C LEU A 90 3.59 -13.02 16.25
N PRO A 91 4.05 -11.93 16.86
CA PRO A 91 5.20 -11.17 16.36
C PRO A 91 6.43 -12.05 16.15
N VAL A 92 7.33 -11.61 15.28
CA VAL A 92 8.66 -12.23 15.15
C VAL A 92 9.35 -12.24 16.50
N ALA A 93 10.02 -13.34 16.86
CA ALA A 93 10.65 -13.54 18.15
C ALA A 93 11.60 -12.38 18.52
N PRO A 94 11.38 -11.67 19.63
CA PRO A 94 12.22 -10.54 20.03
C PRO A 94 13.70 -10.89 20.20
N ALA A 95 13.99 -12.13 20.61
CA ALA A 95 15.34 -12.63 20.74
C ALA A 95 16.07 -12.68 19.37
N TYR A 96 15.36 -13.05 18.30
CA TYR A 96 15.93 -13.09 16.96
C TYR A 96 16.17 -11.69 16.41
N LEU A 97 15.23 -10.77 16.61
CA LEU A 97 15.40 -9.35 16.27
C LEU A 97 16.64 -8.78 16.94
N LYS A 98 16.75 -9.03 18.26
CA LYS A 98 17.90 -8.57 19.06
C LYS A 98 19.23 -9.14 18.56
N ALA A 99 19.28 -10.44 18.29
CA ALA A 99 20.52 -11.10 17.84
C ALA A 99 21.00 -10.56 16.49
N VAL A 100 20.11 -10.31 15.52
CA VAL A 100 20.43 -9.71 14.23
C VAL A 100 20.92 -8.27 14.41
N SER A 101 20.26 -7.48 15.27
CA SER A 101 20.66 -6.10 15.57
C SER A 101 22.00 -6.05 16.32
N ASP A 102 22.24 -6.94 17.29
CA ASP A 102 23.50 -7.03 18.04
C ASP A 102 24.69 -7.43 17.10
N ALA A 103 24.41 -8.19 16.05
CA ALA A 103 25.39 -8.46 14.99
C ALA A 103 25.72 -7.22 14.13
N GLY A 104 25.07 -6.08 14.37
CA GLY A 104 25.27 -4.84 13.64
C GLY A 104 24.72 -4.91 12.22
N ILE A 105 23.59 -5.58 12.03
CA ILE A 105 22.82 -5.65 10.79
C ILE A 105 21.53 -4.84 10.96
N GLU A 106 21.26 -3.96 10.01
CA GLU A 106 20.08 -3.11 10.00
C GLU A 106 18.85 -3.93 9.59
N ILE A 107 17.81 -3.97 10.44
CA ILE A 107 16.53 -4.57 10.11
C ILE A 107 15.64 -3.44 9.58
N VAL A 108 15.17 -3.57 8.34
CA VAL A 108 14.31 -2.58 7.66
C VAL A 108 12.85 -3.03 7.51
N GLY A 109 12.57 -4.32 7.71
CA GLY A 109 11.22 -4.87 7.67
C GLY A 109 11.15 -6.23 8.38
N LYS A 110 9.94 -6.66 8.69
CA LYS A 110 9.69 -7.94 9.35
C LYS A 110 8.28 -8.46 9.02
N SER A 111 8.18 -9.72 8.68
CA SER A 111 6.88 -10.36 8.47
C SER A 111 6.62 -11.40 9.56
N LYS A 112 5.54 -11.21 10.32
CA LYS A 112 5.09 -12.20 11.30
C LYS A 112 4.44 -13.40 10.63
N TRP A 113 3.68 -13.20 9.56
CA TRP A 113 3.01 -14.28 8.85
C TRP A 113 3.99 -15.19 8.12
N ASN A 114 4.99 -14.61 7.46
CA ASN A 114 6.00 -15.35 6.71
C ASN A 114 7.20 -15.75 7.57
N ASN A 115 7.27 -15.25 8.80
CA ASN A 115 8.39 -15.43 9.73
C ASN A 115 9.73 -15.06 9.10
N THR A 116 9.81 -13.86 8.52
CA THR A 116 10.98 -13.33 7.84
C THR A 116 11.42 -11.98 8.41
N LEU A 117 12.68 -11.63 8.16
CA LEU A 117 13.24 -10.30 8.36
C LEU A 117 13.77 -9.78 7.04
N LEU A 118 13.51 -8.52 6.74
CA LEU A 118 14.18 -7.79 5.68
C LEU A 118 15.32 -7.00 6.30
N VAL A 119 16.54 -7.23 5.83
CA VAL A 119 17.76 -6.56 6.34
C VAL A 119 18.47 -5.81 5.24
N ARG A 120 19.11 -4.67 5.59
CA ARG A 120 19.90 -3.84 4.69
C ARG A 120 21.38 -3.99 5.04
N ILE A 121 22.20 -4.13 4.01
CA ILE A 121 23.67 -4.13 4.12
C ILE A 121 24.27 -3.27 3.03
N HIS A 122 25.47 -2.75 3.26
CA HIS A 122 26.22 -1.96 2.27
C HIS A 122 27.37 -2.73 1.59
N LYS A 123 27.76 -3.85 2.17
CA LYS A 123 28.81 -4.73 1.62
C LYS A 123 28.42 -6.18 1.86
N GLU A 124 28.45 -7.01 0.83
CA GLU A 124 28.04 -8.42 0.90
C GLU A 124 28.74 -9.20 2.02
N LYS A 125 30.01 -8.88 2.31
CA LYS A 125 30.74 -9.49 3.43
C LYS A 125 30.09 -9.31 4.80
N GLU A 126 29.18 -8.37 4.95
CA GLU A 126 28.44 -8.13 6.22
C GLU A 126 27.51 -9.29 6.55
N LEU A 127 27.05 -10.05 5.55
CA LEU A 127 26.25 -11.26 5.78
C LEU A 127 26.96 -12.29 6.67
N ARG A 128 28.32 -12.30 6.65
CA ARG A 128 29.09 -13.19 7.54
C ARG A 128 28.84 -12.94 9.01
N LYS A 129 28.38 -11.75 9.39
CA LYS A 129 27.99 -11.43 10.77
C LYS A 129 26.80 -12.23 11.26
N LEU A 130 26.03 -12.80 10.33
CA LEU A 130 24.87 -13.65 10.61
C LEU A 130 25.25 -15.14 10.71
N GLU A 131 26.49 -15.49 10.36
CA GLU A 131 27.01 -16.84 10.50
C GLU A 131 26.98 -17.25 11.99
N GLY A 132 26.42 -18.43 12.28
CA GLY A 132 26.26 -18.91 13.66
C GLY A 132 24.92 -18.53 14.32
N LEU A 133 24.05 -17.78 13.65
CA LEU A 133 22.67 -17.56 14.10
C LEU A 133 21.78 -18.71 13.59
N ASP A 134 21.73 -19.81 14.34
CA ASP A 134 21.10 -21.08 13.94
C ASP A 134 19.59 -20.99 13.67
N PHE A 135 18.98 -19.88 14.02
CA PHE A 135 17.56 -19.61 13.72
C PHE A 135 17.35 -19.06 12.30
N ILE A 136 18.38 -18.67 11.57
CA ILE A 136 18.30 -18.26 10.17
C ILE A 136 18.47 -19.51 9.29
N THR A 137 17.39 -19.91 8.63
CA THR A 137 17.38 -21.14 7.82
C THR A 137 17.76 -20.90 6.37
N GLN A 138 17.53 -19.70 5.87
CA GLN A 138 17.82 -19.29 4.50
C GLN A 138 17.99 -17.77 4.43
N THR A 139 18.83 -17.32 3.48
CA THR A 139 18.95 -15.93 3.08
C THR A 139 18.68 -15.80 1.58
N ARG A 140 17.92 -14.78 1.16
CA ARG A 140 17.64 -14.49 -0.25
C ARG A 140 17.90 -13.00 -0.51
N LYS A 141 18.73 -12.69 -1.50
CA LYS A 141 18.85 -11.31 -1.99
C LYS A 141 17.54 -10.91 -2.66
N VAL A 142 16.98 -9.77 -2.28
CA VAL A 142 15.70 -9.27 -2.76
C VAL A 142 15.79 -7.89 -3.40
N PHE A 143 16.93 -7.19 -3.19
CA PHE A 143 17.18 -5.87 -3.75
C PHE A 143 18.68 -5.59 -3.85
N GLU A 144 19.06 -4.86 -4.88
CA GLU A 144 20.35 -4.18 -5.01
C GLU A 144 20.11 -2.78 -5.57
N ALA A 145 20.60 -1.77 -4.85
CA ALA A 145 20.45 -0.38 -5.25
C ALA A 145 21.12 -0.13 -6.60
N PRO A 146 20.41 0.37 -7.63
CA PRO A 146 21.00 0.79 -8.88
C PRO A 146 21.93 1.99 -8.67
N ASP A 147 22.82 2.27 -9.62
CA ASP A 147 23.71 3.44 -9.56
C ASP A 147 22.92 4.74 -9.60
N SER A 148 21.80 4.75 -10.33
CA SER A 148 20.93 5.91 -10.48
C SER A 148 19.49 5.47 -10.67
N VAL A 149 18.58 6.37 -10.31
CA VAL A 149 17.13 6.21 -10.48
C VAL A 149 16.55 7.46 -11.11
N THR A 150 15.40 7.31 -11.74
CA THR A 150 14.64 8.44 -12.25
C THR A 150 13.99 9.18 -11.09
N GLN A 151 14.33 10.44 -10.91
CA GLN A 151 13.62 11.33 -10.00
C GLN A 151 12.60 12.13 -10.77
N ARG A 152 11.35 12.09 -10.36
CA ARG A 152 10.30 12.93 -10.92
C ARG A 152 10.41 14.33 -10.35
N VAL A 153 10.55 15.33 -11.25
CA VAL A 153 10.63 16.74 -10.88
C VAL A 153 9.26 17.37 -10.95
N ARG A 154 8.85 18.04 -9.89
CA ARG A 154 7.59 18.81 -9.87
C ARG A 154 7.69 19.98 -10.83
N SER A 155 6.90 19.99 -11.89
CA SER A 155 6.78 21.16 -12.78
C SER A 155 5.50 21.94 -12.50
N SER A 156 5.54 23.23 -12.87
CA SER A 156 4.34 24.07 -12.89
C SER A 156 3.37 23.60 -13.98
N VAL A 157 2.08 23.59 -13.65
CA VAL A 157 1.00 23.13 -14.52
C VAL A 157 1.04 23.80 -15.91
N ARG A 158 1.14 23.00 -16.99
CA ARG A 158 0.77 23.47 -18.33
C ARG A 158 -0.75 23.55 -18.44
N LYS A 159 -1.28 24.68 -18.91
CA LYS A 159 -2.67 24.79 -19.38
C LYS A 159 -2.86 23.81 -20.54
N GLY A 160 -3.54 22.68 -20.31
CA GLY A 160 -4.00 21.82 -21.37
C GLY A 160 -5.32 22.35 -21.94
N ASN A 161 -5.43 22.48 -23.26
CA ASN A 161 -6.73 22.59 -23.92
C ASN A 161 -7.39 21.21 -23.81
N ASN A 162 -8.41 21.10 -22.98
CA ASN A 162 -9.17 19.86 -22.85
C ASN A 162 -10.58 20.07 -23.42
N ASP A 163 -10.78 19.63 -24.65
CA ASP A 163 -12.10 19.52 -25.31
C ASP A 163 -12.83 18.22 -24.89
N TRP A 164 -13.08 18.08 -23.57
CA TRP A 164 -13.90 16.95 -23.12
C TRP A 164 -15.29 17.44 -22.75
N THR A 165 -16.25 17.07 -23.58
CA THR A 165 -17.70 17.19 -23.26
C THR A 165 -18.15 15.87 -22.62
N SER A 166 -17.97 15.68 -21.32
CA SER A 166 -18.69 14.63 -20.60
C SER A 166 -20.01 15.22 -20.11
N ASP A 167 -21.10 14.47 -20.25
CA ASP A 167 -22.37 14.79 -19.59
C ASP A 167 -22.23 14.48 -18.09
N ALA A 168 -21.42 15.29 -17.40
CA ALA A 168 -21.14 15.19 -15.98
C ALA A 168 -22.29 15.75 -15.11
N SER A 169 -23.53 15.76 -15.67
CA SER A 169 -24.69 16.26 -14.95
C SER A 169 -25.20 15.26 -13.90
N GLY A 170 -25.65 15.78 -12.76
CA GLY A 170 -26.27 15.02 -11.68
C GLY A 170 -25.35 14.79 -10.49
N GLU A 171 -25.89 14.17 -9.44
CA GLU A 171 -25.26 14.01 -8.12
C GLU A 171 -23.84 13.41 -8.17
N TYR A 172 -23.61 12.46 -9.06
CA TYR A 172 -22.34 11.72 -9.13
C TYR A 172 -21.27 12.39 -10.01
N GLY A 173 -21.63 13.45 -10.74
CA GLY A 173 -20.70 14.14 -11.63
C GLY A 173 -19.97 13.18 -12.58
N ALA A 174 -18.64 13.31 -12.64
CA ALA A 174 -17.80 12.48 -13.52
C ALA A 174 -17.74 10.99 -13.15
N ALA A 175 -18.15 10.61 -11.94
CA ALA A 175 -18.18 9.19 -11.53
C ALA A 175 -19.43 8.44 -12.01
N LYS A 176 -20.44 9.15 -12.57
CA LYS A 176 -21.76 8.62 -12.92
C LYS A 176 -21.71 7.30 -13.70
N ASP A 177 -20.98 7.26 -14.80
CA ASP A 177 -20.94 6.08 -15.65
C ASP A 177 -20.22 4.89 -15.00
N GLN A 178 -19.19 5.17 -14.21
CA GLN A 178 -18.46 4.15 -13.45
C GLN A 178 -19.35 3.52 -12.37
N LEU A 179 -20.06 4.34 -11.58
CA LEU A 179 -20.99 3.85 -10.58
C LEU A 179 -22.14 3.06 -11.22
N LYS A 180 -22.70 3.57 -12.32
CA LYS A 180 -23.78 2.92 -13.05
C LYS A 180 -23.37 1.54 -13.57
N ALA A 181 -22.16 1.41 -14.12
CA ALA A 181 -21.63 0.14 -14.60
C ALA A 181 -21.58 -0.93 -13.49
N LEU A 182 -21.38 -0.50 -12.23
CA LEU A 182 -21.34 -1.36 -11.05
C LEU A 182 -22.68 -1.45 -10.30
N ASN A 183 -23.74 -0.80 -10.80
CA ASN A 183 -24.99 -0.59 -10.05
C ASN A 183 -24.79 0.13 -8.69
N GLY A 184 -23.71 0.89 -8.53
CA GLY A 184 -23.35 1.60 -7.30
C GLY A 184 -24.40 2.61 -6.85
N GLU A 185 -25.09 3.26 -7.80
CA GLU A 185 -26.23 4.16 -7.53
C GLU A 185 -27.34 3.47 -6.72
N LYS A 186 -27.62 2.19 -7.04
CA LYS A 186 -28.62 1.39 -6.30
C LYS A 186 -28.17 1.06 -4.89
N LEU A 187 -26.86 0.82 -4.70
CA LEU A 187 -26.30 0.61 -3.36
C LEU A 187 -26.42 1.90 -2.53
N HIS A 188 -26.05 3.04 -3.11
CA HIS A 188 -26.14 4.34 -2.43
C HIS A 188 -27.58 4.70 -2.09
N ALA A 189 -28.55 4.45 -2.99
CA ALA A 189 -29.97 4.67 -2.73
C ALA A 189 -30.51 3.83 -1.55
N ASN A 190 -29.84 2.71 -1.24
CA ASN A 190 -30.14 1.85 -0.09
C ASN A 190 -29.19 2.11 1.10
N ALA A 191 -28.51 3.26 1.12
CA ALA A 191 -27.56 3.68 2.15
C ALA A 191 -26.30 2.78 2.30
N TYR A 192 -25.99 1.95 1.32
CA TYR A 192 -24.73 1.19 1.29
C TYR A 192 -23.63 2.03 0.65
N ARG A 193 -22.92 2.82 1.48
CA ARG A 193 -21.86 3.76 1.09
C ARG A 193 -20.53 3.46 1.79
N GLY A 194 -20.37 2.24 2.35
CA GLY A 194 -19.18 1.82 3.05
C GLY A 194 -19.15 2.14 4.55
N LYS A 195 -20.20 2.72 5.12
CA LYS A 195 -20.26 3.07 6.55
C LYS A 195 -19.98 1.85 7.44
N GLY A 196 -19.04 1.99 8.37
CA GLY A 196 -18.64 0.94 9.31
C GLY A 196 -17.56 0.02 8.79
N LEU A 197 -17.21 0.07 7.50
CA LEU A 197 -16.08 -0.66 6.93
C LEU A 197 -14.78 0.15 7.02
N MET A 198 -13.67 -0.56 7.14
CA MET A 198 -12.32 -0.01 7.02
C MET A 198 -11.62 -0.61 5.81
N ILE A 199 -11.19 0.24 4.89
CA ILE A 199 -10.54 -0.13 3.64
C ILE A 199 -9.08 0.34 3.70
N ALA A 200 -8.12 -0.56 3.56
CA ALA A 200 -6.73 -0.19 3.33
C ALA A 200 -6.49 -0.04 1.83
N VAL A 201 -5.80 1.02 1.44
CA VAL A 201 -5.35 1.25 0.07
C VAL A 201 -3.84 1.12 0.05
N PHE A 202 -3.35 0.12 -0.68
CA PHE A 202 -1.93 -0.18 -0.85
C PHE A 202 -1.46 0.36 -2.20
N ASP A 203 -0.45 1.24 -2.17
CA ASP A 203 0.00 1.94 -3.37
C ASP A 203 1.40 2.56 -3.17
N GLY A 204 1.93 3.19 -4.21
CA GLY A 204 3.23 3.88 -4.19
C GLY A 204 3.21 5.25 -3.51
N GLY A 205 2.04 5.83 -3.24
CA GLY A 205 1.89 7.13 -2.61
C GLY A 205 0.50 7.73 -2.80
N PHE A 206 0.25 8.86 -2.12
CA PHE A 206 -1.08 9.49 -2.06
C PHE A 206 -0.96 11.01 -2.24
N MET A 207 -0.28 11.43 -3.30
CA MET A 207 0.02 12.84 -3.55
C MET A 207 -1.23 13.72 -3.50
N ASN A 208 -1.16 14.77 -2.67
CA ASN A 208 -2.18 15.80 -2.54
C ASN A 208 -3.55 15.35 -1.99
N VAL A 209 -3.70 14.16 -1.43
CA VAL A 209 -4.95 13.72 -0.78
C VAL A 209 -5.41 14.73 0.27
N ASP A 210 -4.46 15.32 1.00
CA ASP A 210 -4.69 16.35 2.01
C ASP A 210 -5.14 17.71 1.45
N LYS A 211 -5.15 17.88 0.11
CA LYS A 211 -5.43 19.16 -0.58
C LYS A 211 -6.62 19.09 -1.53
N ILE A 212 -7.03 17.89 -1.94
CA ILE A 212 -8.12 17.70 -2.92
C ILE A 212 -9.47 17.81 -2.22
N PRO A 213 -10.36 18.79 -2.59
CA PRO A 213 -11.62 19.01 -1.88
C PRO A 213 -12.52 17.78 -1.83
N ALA A 214 -12.59 17.01 -2.91
CA ALA A 214 -13.40 15.79 -2.95
C ALA A 214 -12.95 14.74 -1.92
N LEU A 215 -11.73 14.89 -1.37
CA LEU A 215 -11.14 14.02 -0.37
C LEU A 215 -11.04 14.64 1.02
N HIS A 216 -11.38 15.93 1.20
CA HIS A 216 -11.27 16.61 2.51
C HIS A 216 -12.12 15.96 3.60
N GLY A 217 -13.21 15.29 3.25
CA GLY A 217 -14.14 14.67 4.18
C GLY A 217 -13.87 13.20 4.45
N ILE A 218 -12.76 12.62 3.96
CA ILE A 218 -12.50 11.19 4.15
C ILE A 218 -12.26 10.86 5.62
N HIS A 219 -12.80 9.74 6.06
CA HIS A 219 -12.54 9.20 7.39
C HIS A 219 -11.20 8.45 7.38
N LEU A 220 -10.12 9.19 7.61
CA LEU A 220 -8.78 8.63 7.60
C LEU A 220 -8.49 7.90 8.92
N ALA A 221 -8.35 6.58 8.85
CA ALA A 221 -8.01 5.73 10.01
C ALA A 221 -6.50 5.83 10.35
N GLY A 222 -5.67 6.11 9.37
CA GLY A 222 -4.23 6.29 9.54
C GLY A 222 -3.48 6.31 8.21
N ILE A 223 -2.19 6.58 8.31
CA ILE A 223 -1.23 6.51 7.20
C ILE A 223 -0.01 5.71 7.64
N ARG A 224 0.60 4.98 6.71
CA ARG A 224 1.85 4.26 6.97
C ARG A 224 2.70 4.20 5.70
N ASP A 225 4.02 4.34 5.87
CA ASP A 225 5.03 4.15 4.83
C ASP A 225 5.93 2.97 5.20
N PHE A 226 6.00 1.93 4.36
CA PHE A 226 6.87 0.77 4.54
C PHE A 226 8.11 0.84 3.63
N VAL A 227 8.12 1.73 2.67
CA VAL A 227 9.27 1.99 1.79
C VAL A 227 10.29 2.88 2.50
N VAL A 228 9.78 3.93 3.18
CA VAL A 228 10.57 4.88 3.98
C VAL A 228 9.92 4.99 5.36
N PRO A 229 10.18 4.06 6.28
CA PRO A 229 9.47 3.96 7.56
C PRO A 229 9.56 5.21 8.44
N GLU A 230 10.59 6.05 8.25
CA GLU A 230 10.76 7.33 8.94
C GLU A 230 9.85 8.43 8.37
N SER A 231 9.34 8.24 7.16
CA SER A 231 8.41 9.19 6.53
C SER A 231 7.09 9.22 7.30
N LYS A 232 6.62 10.44 7.55
CA LYS A 232 5.30 10.69 8.13
C LYS A 232 4.33 11.30 7.14
N ASN A 233 4.74 11.41 5.87
CA ASN A 233 3.99 12.12 4.85
C ASN A 233 3.98 11.34 3.54
N VAL A 234 2.97 10.52 3.34
CA VAL A 234 2.71 9.80 2.07
C VAL A 234 2.04 10.70 1.01
N PHE A 235 1.68 11.94 1.37
CA PHE A 235 0.98 12.88 0.49
C PHE A 235 1.91 13.69 -0.42
N ALA A 236 3.20 13.48 -0.32
CA ALA A 236 4.21 14.06 -1.21
C ALA A 236 4.70 13.06 -2.28
N GLU A 237 4.35 11.80 -2.10
CA GLU A 237 4.73 10.71 -2.98
C GLU A 237 3.66 10.50 -4.07
N MET A 238 3.91 9.65 -5.02
CA MET A 238 3.08 9.27 -6.18
C MET A 238 1.61 9.67 -6.14
N GLU A 239 1.06 10.05 -7.29
CA GLU A 239 -0.36 10.36 -7.47
C GLU A 239 -1.26 9.16 -7.73
N HIS A 240 -0.70 7.98 -8.07
CA HIS A 240 -1.48 6.81 -8.46
C HIS A 240 -2.44 6.36 -7.36
N GLY A 241 -1.97 6.22 -6.12
CA GLY A 241 -2.84 5.88 -4.99
C GLY A 241 -3.93 6.92 -4.70
N THR A 242 -3.68 8.20 -5.02
CA THR A 242 -4.72 9.24 -4.93
C THR A 242 -5.83 9.01 -5.94
N MET A 243 -5.47 8.61 -7.18
CA MET A 243 -6.45 8.27 -8.20
C MET A 243 -7.27 7.05 -7.80
N VAL A 244 -6.60 5.99 -7.34
CA VAL A 244 -7.26 4.78 -6.84
C VAL A 244 -8.20 5.13 -5.68
N LEU A 245 -7.71 5.84 -4.67
CA LEU A 245 -8.50 6.28 -3.51
C LEU A 245 -9.73 7.10 -3.93
N SER A 246 -9.58 7.99 -4.89
CA SER A 246 -10.68 8.88 -5.32
C SER A 246 -11.87 8.10 -5.89
N THR A 247 -11.65 6.97 -6.55
CA THR A 247 -12.73 6.12 -7.08
C THR A 247 -13.60 5.51 -5.99
N MET A 248 -13.07 5.41 -4.78
CA MET A 248 -13.76 4.86 -3.62
C MET A 248 -14.24 5.93 -2.65
N ALA A 249 -13.36 6.87 -2.29
CA ALA A 249 -13.52 7.77 -1.14
C ALA A 249 -14.00 9.17 -1.47
N ALA A 250 -13.86 9.63 -2.71
CA ALA A 250 -14.25 10.99 -3.07
C ALA A 250 -15.73 11.24 -2.76
N ASN A 251 -16.03 12.42 -2.21
CA ASN A 251 -17.37 12.80 -1.84
C ASN A 251 -17.61 14.30 -2.06
N LEU A 252 -17.71 14.70 -3.32
CA LEU A 252 -18.07 16.05 -3.72
C LEU A 252 -19.23 15.98 -4.71
N PRO A 253 -20.49 16.18 -4.24
CA PRO A 253 -21.67 16.12 -5.08
C PRO A 253 -21.54 17.00 -6.32
N GLU A 254 -22.11 16.55 -7.44
CA GLU A 254 -22.06 17.18 -8.76
C GLU A 254 -20.68 17.21 -9.41
N VAL A 255 -19.61 16.80 -8.69
CA VAL A 255 -18.23 16.74 -9.19
C VAL A 255 -17.75 15.31 -9.32
N TYR A 256 -17.65 14.60 -8.19
CA TYR A 256 -17.23 13.22 -8.13
C TYR A 256 -17.63 12.56 -6.80
N ILE A 257 -18.38 11.47 -6.85
CA ILE A 257 -18.67 10.63 -5.67
C ILE A 257 -18.15 9.22 -5.95
N GLY A 258 -17.27 8.72 -5.08
CA GLY A 258 -16.73 7.36 -5.15
C GLY A 258 -17.76 6.31 -4.68
N VAL A 259 -17.35 5.03 -4.77
CA VAL A 259 -18.25 3.90 -4.46
C VAL A 259 -18.49 3.67 -2.95
N ALA A 260 -17.57 4.13 -2.08
CA ALA A 260 -17.62 3.91 -0.63
C ALA A 260 -17.19 5.16 0.16
N PRO A 261 -17.83 6.35 -0.09
CA PRO A 261 -17.37 7.62 0.49
C PRO A 261 -17.52 7.72 2.01
N ASP A 262 -18.32 6.84 2.63
CA ASP A 262 -18.57 6.81 4.07
C ASP A 262 -17.74 5.75 4.80
N ALA A 263 -16.82 5.05 4.10
CA ALA A 263 -15.90 4.10 4.71
C ALA A 263 -14.75 4.81 5.44
N GLN A 264 -14.07 4.10 6.34
CA GLN A 264 -12.79 4.51 6.90
C GLN A 264 -11.65 4.05 5.99
N TYR A 265 -10.61 4.87 5.83
CA TYR A 265 -9.49 4.56 4.96
C TYR A 265 -8.16 4.51 5.71
N LEU A 266 -7.40 3.45 5.49
CA LEU A 266 -6.00 3.32 5.90
C LEU A 266 -5.13 3.43 4.65
N LEU A 267 -4.30 4.46 4.56
CA LEU A 267 -3.44 4.70 3.40
C LEU A 267 -2.04 4.15 3.67
N VAL A 268 -1.60 3.23 2.83
CA VAL A 268 -0.36 2.49 3.06
C VAL A 268 0.52 2.54 1.82
N ARG A 269 1.68 3.16 1.95
CA ARG A 269 2.70 3.10 0.93
C ARG A 269 3.54 1.84 1.11
N CYS A 270 3.54 0.96 0.10
CA CYS A 270 4.30 -0.30 0.08
C CYS A 270 4.92 -0.61 -1.28
N GLU A 271 4.96 0.36 -2.20
CA GLU A 271 5.61 0.29 -3.49
C GLU A 271 6.64 1.41 -3.62
N ASP A 272 7.82 1.08 -4.15
CA ASP A 272 8.87 2.03 -4.47
C ASP A 272 8.98 2.23 -5.98
N GLU A 273 8.27 3.21 -6.52
CA GLU A 273 8.25 3.51 -7.96
C GLU A 273 9.62 3.78 -8.61
N ARG A 274 10.68 3.89 -7.80
CA ARG A 274 12.05 4.12 -8.29
C ARG A 274 12.70 2.84 -8.80
N THR A 275 12.24 1.69 -8.32
CA THR A 275 12.78 0.36 -8.63
C THR A 275 11.68 -0.68 -8.53
N GLU A 276 11.79 -1.74 -9.33
CA GLU A 276 10.90 -2.90 -9.25
C GLU A 276 11.69 -4.08 -8.71
N SER A 277 11.43 -4.49 -7.46
CA SER A 277 12.25 -5.50 -6.79
C SER A 277 11.45 -6.41 -5.86
N LEU A 278 12.02 -7.58 -5.53
CA LEU A 278 11.41 -8.52 -4.57
C LEU A 278 11.26 -7.95 -3.15
N ALA A 279 11.96 -6.85 -2.81
CA ALA A 279 11.80 -6.21 -1.51
C ALA A 279 10.39 -5.61 -1.33
N GLU A 280 9.71 -5.28 -2.42
CA GLU A 280 8.34 -4.75 -2.39
C GLU A 280 7.33 -5.80 -1.94
N GLU A 281 7.60 -7.08 -2.18
CA GLU A 281 6.80 -8.16 -1.59
C GLU A 281 6.91 -8.18 -0.06
N ASP A 282 8.08 -7.86 0.50
CA ASP A 282 8.28 -7.75 1.95
C ASP A 282 7.52 -6.53 2.50
N TYR A 283 7.57 -5.39 1.80
CA TYR A 283 6.79 -4.20 2.18
C TYR A 283 5.30 -4.48 2.14
N TRP A 284 4.82 -5.14 1.07
CA TRP A 284 3.40 -5.51 0.93
C TRP A 284 2.96 -6.48 2.03
N ALA A 285 3.77 -7.49 2.34
CA ALA A 285 3.47 -8.45 3.41
C ALA A 285 3.37 -7.77 4.78
N GLU A 286 4.33 -6.89 5.11
CA GLU A 286 4.30 -6.13 6.36
C GLU A 286 3.11 -5.15 6.41
N ALA A 287 2.76 -4.54 5.27
CA ALA A 287 1.58 -3.69 5.11
C ALA A 287 0.28 -4.47 5.38
N ALA A 288 0.15 -5.68 4.83
CA ALA A 288 -1.01 -6.55 5.03
C ALA A 288 -1.17 -6.96 6.51
N GLU A 289 -0.08 -7.32 7.16
CA GLU A 289 -0.04 -7.63 8.59
C GLU A 289 -0.40 -6.43 9.48
N TYR A 290 0.04 -5.24 9.09
CA TYR A 290 -0.32 -4.00 9.76
C TYR A 290 -1.82 -3.70 9.58
N ALA A 291 -2.34 -3.83 8.35
CA ALA A 291 -3.75 -3.64 8.05
C ALA A 291 -4.63 -4.63 8.84
N ASP A 292 -4.22 -5.91 8.91
CA ASP A 292 -4.84 -6.91 9.77
C ASP A 292 -4.87 -6.48 11.24
N SER A 293 -3.72 -6.03 11.75
CA SER A 293 -3.60 -5.59 13.15
C SER A 293 -4.49 -4.38 13.45
N CYS A 294 -4.70 -3.48 12.49
CA CYS A 294 -5.61 -2.34 12.60
C CYS A 294 -7.10 -2.75 12.54
N GLY A 295 -7.40 -3.94 12.01
CA GLY A 295 -8.77 -4.43 11.87
C GLY A 295 -9.43 -4.01 10.55
N VAL A 296 -8.66 -3.89 9.48
CA VAL A 296 -9.14 -3.63 8.13
C VAL A 296 -10.06 -4.75 7.64
N ASP A 297 -11.16 -4.40 6.99
CA ASP A 297 -12.10 -5.36 6.40
C ASP A 297 -11.72 -5.70 4.95
N ILE A 298 -11.19 -4.72 4.21
CA ILE A 298 -10.88 -4.82 2.78
C ILE A 298 -9.49 -4.21 2.53
N ILE A 299 -8.64 -4.92 1.80
CA ILE A 299 -7.42 -4.36 1.20
C ILE A 299 -7.69 -4.17 -0.28
N ASN A 300 -7.47 -2.94 -0.78
CA ASN A 300 -7.40 -2.62 -2.19
C ASN A 300 -5.93 -2.43 -2.57
N SER A 301 -5.42 -3.29 -3.42
CA SER A 301 -4.05 -3.29 -3.91
C SER A 301 -4.07 -3.13 -5.44
N SER A 302 -3.72 -1.95 -5.93
CA SER A 302 -3.61 -1.70 -7.37
C SER A 302 -2.18 -1.92 -7.86
N LEU A 303 -1.56 -3.00 -7.38
CA LEU A 303 -0.18 -3.41 -7.58
C LEU A 303 -0.10 -4.83 -8.15
N GLY A 304 1.03 -5.16 -8.78
CA GLY A 304 1.27 -6.51 -9.28
C GLY A 304 2.75 -6.75 -9.50
N TYR A 305 3.27 -7.88 -8.99
CA TYR A 305 4.69 -8.23 -8.98
C TYR A 305 4.92 -9.51 -9.77
N HIS A 306 5.43 -9.36 -10.99
CA HIS A 306 5.75 -10.49 -11.88
C HIS A 306 7.15 -10.34 -12.49
N GLY A 307 7.45 -9.16 -13.04
CA GLY A 307 8.74 -8.83 -13.60
C GLY A 307 9.45 -7.79 -12.75
N PHE A 308 10.74 -7.96 -12.56
CA PHE A 308 11.58 -7.09 -11.73
C PHE A 308 12.75 -6.53 -12.55
N ASP A 309 13.39 -5.47 -12.05
CA ASP A 309 14.57 -4.84 -12.68
C ASP A 309 15.71 -5.85 -12.88
N ASP A 310 15.94 -6.75 -11.92
CA ASP A 310 16.77 -7.93 -12.12
C ASP A 310 15.92 -9.11 -12.60
N ALA A 311 15.97 -9.42 -13.87
CA ALA A 311 15.19 -10.51 -14.49
C ALA A 311 15.38 -11.89 -13.82
N LYS A 312 16.45 -12.09 -13.02
CA LYS A 312 16.67 -13.33 -12.24
C LYS A 312 15.71 -13.42 -11.05
N MET A 313 15.11 -12.32 -10.66
CA MET A 313 14.12 -12.23 -9.58
C MET A 313 12.69 -12.44 -10.09
N ASN A 314 12.46 -12.43 -11.43
CA ASN A 314 11.13 -12.57 -12.01
C ASN A 314 10.44 -13.85 -11.52
N HIS A 315 9.14 -13.72 -11.23
CA HIS A 315 8.31 -14.86 -10.94
C HIS A 315 7.90 -15.57 -12.22
N HIS A 316 7.91 -16.89 -12.18
CA HIS A 316 7.18 -17.68 -13.15
C HIS A 316 5.68 -17.66 -12.82
N TYR A 317 4.84 -17.74 -13.83
CA TYR A 317 3.37 -17.72 -13.67
C TYR A 317 2.87 -18.76 -12.65
N TYR A 318 3.46 -19.96 -12.64
CA TYR A 318 3.11 -21.04 -11.70
C TYR A 318 3.52 -20.77 -10.24
N GLU A 319 4.36 -19.76 -9.99
CA GLU A 319 4.76 -19.35 -8.64
C GLU A 319 3.76 -18.39 -7.99
N GLN A 320 2.83 -17.86 -8.79
CA GLN A 320 1.73 -16.99 -8.32
C GLN A 320 0.51 -17.82 -7.89
N ASP A 321 0.75 -18.95 -7.26
CA ASP A 321 -0.20 -19.99 -6.90
C ASP A 321 -0.89 -19.79 -5.53
N GLY A 322 -0.66 -18.66 -4.88
CA GLY A 322 -1.14 -18.37 -3.52
C GLY A 322 -0.25 -18.94 -2.42
N ASN A 323 0.88 -19.58 -2.76
CA ASN A 323 1.76 -20.23 -1.78
C ASN A 323 3.27 -20.01 -2.04
N THR A 324 3.70 -19.99 -3.30
CA THR A 324 5.14 -19.98 -3.65
C THR A 324 5.74 -18.58 -3.55
N ALA A 325 5.24 -17.60 -4.31
CA ALA A 325 5.66 -16.22 -4.20
C ALA A 325 5.23 -15.64 -2.83
N LEU A 326 6.10 -14.86 -2.20
CA LEU A 326 5.83 -14.31 -0.87
C LEU A 326 4.54 -13.47 -0.86
N ILE A 327 4.37 -12.64 -1.88
CA ILE A 327 3.19 -11.78 -1.98
C ILE A 327 1.91 -12.58 -2.18
N SER A 328 1.92 -13.60 -3.05
CA SER A 328 0.75 -14.47 -3.29
C SER A 328 0.35 -15.21 -2.02
N ARG A 329 1.34 -15.73 -1.27
CA ARG A 329 1.11 -16.38 0.03
C ARG A 329 0.54 -15.39 1.05
N SER A 330 1.08 -14.18 1.13
CA SER A 330 0.59 -13.14 2.04
C SER A 330 -0.84 -12.71 1.69
N ALA A 331 -1.19 -12.63 0.41
CA ALA A 331 -2.56 -12.36 -0.04
C ALA A 331 -3.53 -13.50 0.35
N SER A 332 -3.11 -14.77 0.23
CA SER A 332 -3.89 -15.91 0.73
C SER A 332 -4.11 -15.83 2.23
N MET A 333 -3.07 -15.46 2.99
CA MET A 333 -3.18 -15.29 4.43
C MET A 333 -4.14 -14.14 4.83
N CYS A 334 -4.28 -13.09 4.02
CA CYS A 334 -5.31 -12.07 4.24
C CYS A 334 -6.71 -12.70 4.31
N ALA A 335 -7.02 -13.60 3.38
CA ALA A 335 -8.30 -14.30 3.36
C ALA A 335 -8.48 -15.20 4.58
N ASP A 336 -7.44 -15.94 4.99
CA ASP A 336 -7.44 -16.77 6.19
C ASP A 336 -7.67 -15.96 7.47
N LYS A 337 -7.25 -14.69 7.48
CA LYS A 337 -7.47 -13.73 8.57
C LYS A 337 -8.79 -12.96 8.44
N GLY A 338 -9.60 -13.26 7.42
CA GLY A 338 -10.93 -12.68 7.22
C GLY A 338 -10.95 -11.31 6.57
N ILE A 339 -9.93 -10.98 5.81
CA ILE A 339 -9.83 -9.74 5.02
C ILE A 339 -10.15 -10.06 3.56
N VAL A 340 -10.98 -9.23 2.94
CA VAL A 340 -11.19 -9.28 1.49
C VAL A 340 -10.02 -8.58 0.81
N CYS A 341 -9.19 -9.31 0.10
CA CYS A 341 -8.09 -8.74 -0.69
C CYS A 341 -8.57 -8.58 -2.14
N VAL A 342 -8.57 -7.33 -2.62
CA VAL A 342 -8.92 -6.95 -4.00
C VAL A 342 -7.66 -6.46 -4.67
N ASN A 343 -7.20 -7.20 -5.68
CA ASN A 343 -5.99 -6.89 -6.41
C ASN A 343 -6.29 -6.57 -7.87
N SER A 344 -5.53 -5.66 -8.47
CA SER A 344 -5.61 -5.39 -9.90
C SER A 344 -5.13 -6.60 -10.71
N ALA A 345 -5.63 -6.72 -11.92
CA ALA A 345 -5.22 -7.78 -12.85
C ALA A 345 -4.07 -7.37 -13.79
N GLY A 346 -3.58 -6.14 -13.65
CA GLY A 346 -2.56 -5.54 -14.50
C GLY A 346 -3.12 -4.66 -15.59
#